data_ca74d6af625e961815a8cf1b85fcc6b5
#
_entry.id   ca74d6af625e961815a8cf1b85fcc6b5
#
_cell.length_a   1.000
_cell.length_b   1.000
_cell.length_c   1.000
_cell.angle_alpha   90.00
_cell.angle_beta   90.00
_cell.angle_gamma   90.00
#
_symmetry.space_group_name_H-M   'P 1'
#
loop_
_entity.id
_entity.type
_entity.pdbx_description
1 polymer ?
#
loop_
_entity_poly.entity_id
_entity_poly.type
_entity_poly.pdbx_seq_one_letter_code
_entity_poly.pdbx_strand_id
1 'polypeptide(L)'
;MPGAVAGDLDEALVDRTIERAFSLTPRAMRGAPDKKTKLERLNFLDSQGNVTKAGLLAAGAYPQQFYPKLFIDVAVYAGTQKGAAGSLRFMDRTICEGTLGEMISDAVAAVAKNLRRTSMIKGVSRVDSLEIPEEVLREAIANAVIHREYRDRFCGQSIAVDVFDDRIEVTNPGGLYGGKTRENLFDGSSRCRNATLVKLMSLVPLPDGAGSPAEGNGSGIPMMLDAMRAQGLAEPLFCPGFDRFKVVLYRAKVEQIDHGGDLIVAALKRNGELGTRELAERTGLTISQVRSRVNALIAQGELEPTAPATSRNRKYRLSERVG
;
A
#
# COMPACT_ATOMS: atom_id res chain seq x y z
N MET A 1 16.25 -8.06 20.06
CA MET A 1 16.07 -6.59 19.92
C MET A 1 17.30 -5.91 20.45
N PRO A 2 17.89 -4.96 19.77
CA PRO A 2 18.96 -4.17 20.37
C PRO A 2 18.36 -3.25 21.41
N GLY A 3 18.39 -3.68 22.70
CA GLY A 3 18.38 -2.83 23.87
C GLY A 3 17.15 -1.96 24.17
N ALA A 4 16.00 -2.09 23.49
CA ALA A 4 14.82 -1.30 23.82
C ALA A 4 14.25 -1.72 25.19
N VAL A 5 14.01 -0.75 26.06
CA VAL A 5 13.48 -0.94 27.41
C VAL A 5 12.10 -0.29 27.56
N ALA A 6 11.36 -0.60 28.61
CA ALA A 6 10.02 -0.08 28.82
C ALA A 6 9.94 1.47 28.79
N GLY A 7 11.01 2.16 29.17
CA GLY A 7 11.12 3.63 29.09
C GLY A 7 11.21 4.19 27.67
N ASP A 8 11.43 3.34 26.65
CA ASP A 8 11.39 3.75 25.23
C ASP A 8 9.96 3.72 24.64
N LEU A 9 8.96 3.31 25.43
CA LEU A 9 7.55 3.39 25.04
C LEU A 9 6.97 4.77 25.42
N ASP A 10 6.07 5.29 24.58
CA ASP A 10 5.25 6.45 24.92
C ASP A 10 4.22 6.05 25.98
N GLU A 11 4.43 6.51 27.19
CA GLU A 11 3.61 6.14 28.35
C GLU A 11 2.15 6.55 28.16
N ALA A 12 1.87 7.73 27.63
CA ALA A 12 0.52 8.21 27.43
C ALA A 12 -0.23 7.39 26.36
N LEU A 13 0.46 7.00 25.29
CA LEU A 13 -0.12 6.14 24.23
C LEU A 13 -0.37 4.73 24.75
N VAL A 14 0.54 4.20 25.54
CA VAL A 14 0.39 2.90 26.21
C VAL A 14 -0.81 2.90 27.15
N ASP A 15 -0.97 3.92 27.97
CA ASP A 15 -2.09 4.00 28.91
C ASP A 15 -3.44 4.11 28.21
N ARG A 16 -3.54 4.94 27.17
CA ARG A 16 -4.74 4.98 26.30
C ARG A 16 -5.03 3.63 25.63
N THR A 17 -3.97 2.90 25.23
CA THR A 17 -4.13 1.57 24.63
C THR A 17 -4.66 0.55 25.66
N ILE A 18 -4.16 0.59 26.90
CA ILE A 18 -4.64 -0.24 27.99
C ILE A 18 -6.13 0.07 28.28
N GLU A 19 -6.51 1.34 28.36
CA GLU A 19 -7.92 1.75 28.54
C GLU A 19 -8.82 1.19 27.44
N ARG A 20 -8.42 1.33 26.18
CA ARG A 20 -9.17 0.73 25.04
C ARG A 20 -9.25 -0.80 25.15
N ALA A 21 -8.17 -1.46 25.60
CA ALA A 21 -8.13 -2.90 25.74
C ALA A 21 -9.13 -3.41 26.78
N PHE A 22 -9.46 -2.66 27.82
CA PHE A 22 -10.54 -3.03 28.76
C PHE A 22 -11.90 -3.15 28.06
N SER A 23 -12.18 -2.31 27.08
CA SER A 23 -13.44 -2.36 26.31
C SER A 23 -13.39 -3.37 25.18
N LEU A 24 -12.30 -3.38 24.38
CA LEU A 24 -12.22 -4.18 23.16
C LEU A 24 -11.77 -5.62 23.39
N THR A 25 -10.97 -5.86 24.42
CA THR A 25 -10.43 -7.19 24.77
C THR A 25 -10.45 -7.45 26.28
N PRO A 26 -11.63 -7.41 26.94
CA PRO A 26 -11.73 -7.50 28.40
C PRO A 26 -11.13 -8.79 28.97
N ARG A 27 -11.12 -9.88 28.19
CA ARG A 27 -10.52 -11.15 28.62
C ARG A 27 -8.99 -11.04 28.79
N ALA A 28 -8.30 -10.24 27.97
CA ALA A 28 -6.88 -10.01 28.10
C ALA A 28 -6.54 -9.21 29.37
N MET A 29 -7.45 -8.38 29.83
CA MET A 29 -7.27 -7.54 31.02
C MET A 29 -7.72 -8.20 32.32
N ARG A 30 -8.47 -9.32 32.24
CA ARG A 30 -9.04 -10.00 33.40
C ARG A 30 -7.94 -10.50 34.35
N GLY A 31 -7.99 -10.07 35.62
CA GLY A 31 -7.06 -10.48 36.64
C GLY A 31 -5.59 -10.11 36.40
N ALA A 32 -5.33 -9.10 35.57
CA ALA A 32 -3.99 -8.54 35.43
C ALA A 32 -3.69 -7.60 36.60
N PRO A 33 -2.77 -7.97 37.52
CA PRO A 33 -2.60 -7.25 38.79
C PRO A 33 -1.94 -5.90 38.61
N ASP A 34 -1.07 -5.76 37.62
CA ASP A 34 -0.22 -4.59 37.43
C ASP A 34 -0.05 -4.20 35.95
N LYS A 35 0.59 -3.05 35.72
CA LYS A 35 0.85 -2.51 34.38
C LYS A 35 1.75 -3.45 33.55
N LYS A 36 2.78 -4.06 34.19
CA LYS A 36 3.70 -4.97 33.50
C LYS A 36 2.96 -6.17 32.92
N THR A 37 2.12 -6.85 33.73
CA THR A 37 1.31 -7.98 33.24
C THR A 37 0.37 -7.59 32.09
N LYS A 38 -0.22 -6.38 32.14
CA LYS A 38 -1.05 -5.86 31.03
C LYS A 38 -0.24 -5.69 29.76
N LEU A 39 0.96 -5.11 29.86
CA LEU A 39 1.89 -4.91 28.72
C LEU A 39 2.34 -6.25 28.12
N GLU A 40 2.66 -7.25 28.96
CA GLU A 40 3.00 -8.59 28.49
C GLU A 40 1.82 -9.24 27.73
N ARG A 41 0.60 -9.18 28.29
CA ARG A 41 -0.60 -9.75 27.65
C ARG A 41 -1.00 -9.05 26.36
N LEU A 42 -0.69 -7.76 26.23
CA LEU A 42 -0.88 -7.00 25.00
C LEU A 42 0.29 -7.15 24.03
N ASN A 43 1.36 -7.86 24.41
CA ASN A 43 2.59 -8.04 23.63
C ASN A 43 3.40 -6.76 23.41
N PHE A 44 3.31 -5.76 24.25
CA PHE A 44 4.28 -4.69 24.32
C PHE A 44 5.61 -5.18 24.86
N LEU A 45 5.55 -6.06 25.85
CA LEU A 45 6.70 -6.73 26.45
C LEU A 45 6.66 -8.24 26.17
N ASP A 46 7.84 -8.84 26.12
CA ASP A 46 7.99 -10.30 26.18
C ASP A 46 7.93 -10.82 27.63
N SER A 47 7.99 -12.15 27.82
CA SER A 47 7.97 -12.78 29.13
C SER A 47 9.18 -12.45 30.01
N GLN A 48 10.23 -11.86 29.45
CA GLN A 48 11.42 -11.39 30.16
C GLN A 48 11.33 -9.90 30.52
N GLY A 49 10.29 -9.21 30.05
CA GLY A 49 10.09 -7.78 30.28
C GLY A 49 10.77 -6.88 29.25
N ASN A 50 11.33 -7.44 28.18
CA ASN A 50 11.91 -6.63 27.08
C ASN A 50 10.80 -6.13 26.16
N VAL A 51 10.98 -4.94 25.61
CA VAL A 51 10.06 -4.39 24.61
C VAL A 51 10.10 -5.23 23.34
N THR A 52 8.95 -5.69 22.87
CA THR A 52 8.83 -6.41 21.60
C THR A 52 8.98 -5.46 20.42
N LYS A 53 9.37 -5.99 19.24
CA LYS A 53 9.36 -5.18 18.00
C LYS A 53 7.98 -4.60 17.70
N ALA A 54 6.92 -5.39 17.92
CA ALA A 54 5.55 -4.94 17.73
C ALA A 54 5.17 -3.81 18.70
N GLY A 55 5.53 -3.94 19.99
CA GLY A 55 5.30 -2.91 21.00
C GLY A 55 6.03 -1.62 20.69
N LEU A 56 7.32 -1.70 20.32
CA LEU A 56 8.12 -0.54 19.95
C LEU A 56 7.55 0.19 18.73
N LEU A 57 7.19 -0.54 17.67
CA LEU A 57 6.65 0.04 16.45
C LEU A 57 5.25 0.62 16.66
N ALA A 58 4.44 0.03 17.55
CA ALA A 58 3.09 0.47 17.81
C ALA A 58 3.00 1.68 18.76
N ALA A 59 3.90 1.75 19.76
CA ALA A 59 3.85 2.78 20.80
C ALA A 59 5.23 3.17 21.35
N GLY A 60 6.31 3.05 20.59
CA GLY A 60 7.62 3.59 20.97
C GLY A 60 7.64 5.10 20.87
N ALA A 61 8.37 5.77 21.78
CA ALA A 61 8.57 7.22 21.71
C ALA A 61 9.32 7.65 20.44
N TYR A 62 10.32 6.87 20.02
CA TYR A 62 11.01 7.06 18.74
C TYR A 62 11.58 5.73 18.20
N PRO A 63 10.74 4.93 17.50
CA PRO A 63 11.13 3.61 16.98
C PRO A 63 12.33 3.65 16.03
N GLN A 64 12.54 4.76 15.31
CA GLN A 64 13.62 4.94 14.34
C GLN A 64 15.00 5.04 14.99
N GLN A 65 15.10 5.30 16.31
CA GLN A 65 16.33 5.14 17.07
C GLN A 65 16.89 3.70 16.94
N PHE A 66 16.02 2.71 16.95
CA PHE A 66 16.37 1.29 16.86
C PHE A 66 16.35 0.75 15.44
N TYR A 67 15.52 1.34 14.59
CA TYR A 67 15.30 0.95 13.19
C TYR A 67 15.30 2.16 12.26
N PRO A 68 16.47 2.76 11.97
CA PRO A 68 16.58 4.05 11.27
C PRO A 68 15.95 4.09 9.86
N LYS A 69 15.63 2.92 9.26
CA LYS A 69 15.00 2.83 7.94
C LYS A 69 13.54 2.36 7.98
N LEU A 70 12.96 2.17 9.17
CA LEU A 70 11.55 1.85 9.32
C LEU A 70 10.70 3.14 9.36
N PHE A 71 10.59 3.82 8.23
CA PHE A 71 9.77 4.99 8.01
C PHE A 71 9.02 4.88 6.66
N ILE A 72 8.09 5.79 6.41
CA ILE A 72 7.46 5.95 5.09
C ILE A 72 8.10 7.15 4.40
N ASP A 73 8.62 6.95 3.20
CA ASP A 73 9.19 8.01 2.33
C ASP A 73 8.14 8.39 1.28
N VAL A 74 7.52 9.55 1.47
CA VAL A 74 6.56 10.12 0.50
C VAL A 74 7.31 11.07 -0.41
N ALA A 75 7.37 10.78 -1.71
CA ALA A 75 8.04 11.59 -2.70
C ALA A 75 7.10 11.98 -3.84
N VAL A 76 7.03 13.27 -4.16
CA VAL A 76 6.21 13.83 -5.25
C VAL A 76 7.09 14.17 -6.42
N TYR A 77 6.77 13.65 -7.59
CA TYR A 77 7.53 13.83 -8.82
C TYR A 77 6.76 14.69 -9.81
N ALA A 78 7.49 15.47 -10.60
CA ALA A 78 6.93 16.13 -11.78
C ALA A 78 6.77 15.10 -12.92
N GLY A 79 5.60 15.05 -13.53
CA GLY A 79 5.30 14.12 -14.62
C GLY A 79 5.02 12.69 -14.15
N THR A 80 5.22 11.73 -15.04
CA THR A 80 4.83 10.33 -14.86
C THR A 80 6.01 9.39 -14.57
N GLN A 81 7.22 9.92 -14.43
CA GLN A 81 8.45 9.14 -14.19
C GLN A 81 9.31 9.81 -13.12
N LYS A 82 10.12 9.01 -12.44
CA LYS A 82 11.17 9.54 -11.55
C LYS A 82 12.17 10.33 -12.38
N GLY A 83 12.48 11.55 -11.94
CA GLY A 83 13.33 12.48 -12.71
C GLY A 83 14.66 11.88 -13.15
N ALA A 84 15.08 12.21 -14.39
CA ALA A 84 16.38 11.86 -14.92
C ALA A 84 17.50 12.66 -14.23
N ALA A 85 18.75 12.20 -14.36
CA ALA A 85 19.91 12.94 -13.87
C ALA A 85 19.94 14.35 -14.45
N GLY A 86 20.04 15.37 -13.57
CA GLY A 86 20.05 16.79 -13.97
C GLY A 86 18.69 17.49 -14.01
N SER A 87 17.57 16.77 -13.81
CA SER A 87 16.23 17.36 -13.66
C SER A 87 15.84 17.55 -12.18
N LEU A 88 14.77 18.31 -11.92
CA LEU A 88 14.19 18.43 -10.59
C LEU A 88 13.84 17.02 -10.04
N ARG A 89 14.49 16.65 -8.94
CA ARG A 89 14.38 15.30 -8.40
C ARG A 89 13.02 15.05 -7.73
N PHE A 90 12.55 16.01 -6.94
CA PHE A 90 11.28 15.98 -6.23
C PHE A 90 10.65 17.36 -6.28
N MET A 91 9.32 17.42 -6.41
CA MET A 91 8.53 18.63 -6.15
C MET A 91 8.27 18.80 -4.64
N ASP A 92 8.04 17.69 -3.94
CA ASP A 92 7.87 17.64 -2.48
C ASP A 92 8.40 16.29 -1.98
N ARG A 93 8.87 16.25 -0.73
CA ARG A 93 9.28 15.01 -0.08
C ARG A 93 9.08 15.11 1.41
N THR A 94 8.42 14.10 1.98
CA THR A 94 8.17 14.01 3.42
C THR A 94 8.63 12.64 3.92
N ILE A 95 9.46 12.63 4.96
CA ILE A 95 9.82 11.42 5.70
C ILE A 95 8.87 11.33 6.90
N CYS A 96 8.04 10.28 6.93
CA CYS A 96 7.09 10.05 8.01
C CYS A 96 7.70 9.04 8.99
N GLU A 97 8.08 9.52 10.17
CA GLU A 97 8.70 8.78 11.27
C GLU A 97 7.73 8.66 12.46
N GLY A 98 8.17 8.10 13.57
CA GLY A 98 7.36 7.87 14.76
C GLY A 98 6.78 6.47 14.83
N THR A 99 5.67 6.32 15.52
CA THR A 99 4.89 5.07 15.60
C THR A 99 4.25 4.74 14.26
N LEU A 100 3.82 3.50 14.07
CA LEU A 100 3.13 3.11 12.84
C LEU A 100 1.84 3.92 12.61
N GLY A 101 1.12 4.27 13.66
CA GLY A 101 -0.08 5.12 13.57
C GLY A 101 0.24 6.53 13.07
N GLU A 102 1.28 7.16 13.62
CA GLU A 102 1.77 8.46 13.18
C GLU A 102 2.26 8.41 11.74
N MET A 103 3.09 7.44 11.41
CA MET A 103 3.60 7.25 10.04
C MET A 103 2.48 7.14 9.00
N ILE A 104 1.41 6.38 9.31
CA ILE A 104 0.25 6.24 8.42
C ILE A 104 -0.47 7.58 8.28
N SER A 105 -0.78 8.26 9.39
CA SER A 105 -1.48 9.55 9.38
C SER A 105 -0.70 10.62 8.62
N ASP A 106 0.60 10.74 8.89
CA ASP A 106 1.48 11.71 8.25
C ASP A 106 1.64 11.43 6.74
N ALA A 107 1.77 10.16 6.36
CA ALA A 107 1.89 9.78 4.95
C ALA A 107 0.59 10.06 4.18
N VAL A 108 -0.58 9.77 4.77
CA VAL A 108 -1.88 10.13 4.17
C VAL A 108 -1.99 11.65 4.01
N ALA A 109 -1.64 12.42 5.03
CA ALA A 109 -1.67 13.88 4.99
C ALA A 109 -0.70 14.45 3.94
N ALA A 110 0.53 13.91 3.87
CA ALA A 110 1.54 14.31 2.88
C ALA A 110 1.10 14.03 1.44
N VAL A 111 0.44 12.88 1.19
CA VAL A 111 -0.14 12.56 -0.11
C VAL A 111 -1.33 13.48 -0.40
N ALA A 112 -2.29 13.62 0.53
CA ALA A 112 -3.50 14.41 0.36
C ALA A 112 -3.22 15.89 0.06
N LYS A 113 -2.16 16.45 0.63
CA LYS A 113 -1.66 17.82 0.36
C LYS A 113 -1.33 18.03 -1.13
N ASN A 114 -0.89 16.98 -1.82
CA ASN A 114 -0.43 17.02 -3.21
C ASN A 114 -1.48 16.48 -4.21
N LEU A 115 -2.69 16.16 -3.73
CA LEU A 115 -3.81 15.75 -4.57
C LEU A 115 -4.76 16.90 -4.87
N ARG A 116 -5.42 16.81 -6.04
CA ARG A 116 -6.47 17.75 -6.41
C ARG A 116 -7.71 17.53 -5.53
N ARG A 117 -8.35 18.63 -5.18
CA ARG A 117 -9.66 18.59 -4.52
C ARG A 117 -10.75 18.93 -5.54
N THR A 118 -11.74 18.09 -5.63
CA THR A 118 -12.95 18.31 -6.42
C THR A 118 -14.09 18.63 -5.49
N SER A 119 -14.82 19.70 -5.84
CA SER A 119 -16.03 20.09 -5.11
C SER A 119 -17.25 19.64 -5.89
N MET A 120 -18.08 18.83 -5.27
CA MET A 120 -19.37 18.40 -5.84
C MET A 120 -20.52 18.94 -4.99
N ILE A 121 -21.59 19.39 -5.65
CA ILE A 121 -22.82 19.76 -4.99
C ILE A 121 -23.69 18.51 -4.87
N LYS A 122 -23.91 18.03 -3.63
CA LYS A 122 -24.88 16.98 -3.32
C LYS A 122 -26.08 17.61 -2.61
N GLY A 123 -27.19 17.78 -3.33
CA GLY A 123 -28.36 18.51 -2.81
C GLY A 123 -28.04 19.96 -2.54
N VAL A 124 -28.21 20.43 -1.30
CA VAL A 124 -27.89 21.80 -0.86
C VAL A 124 -26.47 21.96 -0.28
N SER A 125 -25.72 20.89 -0.18
CA SER A 125 -24.40 20.88 0.45
C SER A 125 -23.28 20.74 -0.56
N ARG A 126 -22.23 21.53 -0.40
CA ARG A 126 -20.95 21.35 -1.10
C ARG A 126 -20.13 20.31 -0.35
N VAL A 127 -19.73 19.27 -1.05
CA VAL A 127 -18.84 18.23 -0.53
C VAL A 127 -17.53 18.31 -1.31
N ASP A 128 -16.47 18.63 -0.60
CA ASP A 128 -15.11 18.59 -1.16
C ASP A 128 -14.54 17.17 -0.97
N SER A 129 -14.12 16.56 -2.06
CA SER A 129 -13.49 15.23 -2.05
C SER A 129 -12.10 15.31 -2.70
N LEU A 130 -11.17 14.48 -2.22
CA LEU A 130 -9.92 14.26 -2.93
C LEU A 130 -10.18 13.51 -4.23
N GLU A 131 -9.33 13.72 -5.23
CA GLU A 131 -9.40 12.98 -6.51
C GLU A 131 -9.24 11.47 -6.33
N ILE A 132 -8.53 11.02 -5.28
CA ILE A 132 -8.53 9.63 -4.79
C ILE A 132 -9.17 9.65 -3.39
N PRO A 133 -10.13 8.74 -3.08
CA PRO A 133 -10.74 8.66 -1.77
C PRO A 133 -9.70 8.51 -0.65
N GLU A 134 -9.84 9.28 0.41
CA GLU A 134 -8.88 9.25 1.53
C GLU A 134 -8.81 7.88 2.20
N GLU A 135 -9.96 7.19 2.29
CA GLU A 135 -10.03 5.82 2.80
C GLU A 135 -9.21 4.83 1.97
N VAL A 136 -9.12 5.02 0.65
CA VAL A 136 -8.29 4.20 -0.24
C VAL A 136 -6.81 4.45 0.00
N LEU A 137 -6.42 5.72 0.17
CA LEU A 137 -5.03 6.09 0.50
C LEU A 137 -4.62 5.50 1.85
N ARG A 138 -5.47 5.67 2.87
CA ARG A 138 -5.24 5.15 4.21
C ARG A 138 -5.08 3.64 4.20
N GLU A 139 -5.98 2.93 3.53
CA GLU A 139 -5.95 1.47 3.44
C GLU A 139 -4.70 0.98 2.71
N ALA A 140 -4.35 1.56 1.57
CA ALA A 140 -3.16 1.18 0.82
C ALA A 140 -1.87 1.37 1.65
N ILE A 141 -1.75 2.49 2.38
CA ILE A 141 -0.60 2.80 3.23
C ILE A 141 -0.60 1.92 4.49
N ALA A 142 -1.74 1.75 5.16
CA ALA A 142 -1.87 0.88 6.33
C ALA A 142 -1.52 -0.58 5.99
N ASN A 143 -2.01 -1.09 4.85
CA ASN A 143 -1.66 -2.43 4.37
C ASN A 143 -0.16 -2.56 4.09
N ALA A 144 0.48 -1.55 3.51
CA ALA A 144 1.92 -1.56 3.30
C ALA A 144 2.69 -1.67 4.61
N VAL A 145 2.24 -0.98 5.67
CA VAL A 145 2.83 -1.04 7.02
C VAL A 145 2.56 -2.40 7.67
N ILE A 146 1.31 -2.86 7.70
CA ILE A 146 0.88 -4.06 8.41
C ILE A 146 1.47 -5.32 7.80
N HIS A 147 1.51 -5.41 6.48
CA HIS A 147 1.99 -6.58 5.75
C HIS A 147 3.46 -6.50 5.37
N ARG A 148 4.18 -5.44 5.78
CA ARG A 148 5.61 -5.30 5.59
C ARG A 148 6.37 -6.50 6.17
N GLU A 149 7.47 -6.89 5.52
CA GLU A 149 8.42 -7.84 6.07
C GLU A 149 9.34 -7.13 7.08
N TYR A 150 9.24 -7.53 8.35
CA TYR A 150 10.00 -6.93 9.46
C TYR A 150 11.22 -7.75 9.88
N ARG A 151 11.61 -8.79 9.16
CA ARG A 151 12.86 -9.52 9.41
C ARG A 151 14.07 -8.64 9.14
N ASP A 152 15.19 -8.95 9.80
CA ASP A 152 16.37 -8.08 9.83
C ASP A 152 16.92 -7.74 8.43
N ARG A 153 16.88 -8.68 7.49
CA ARG A 153 17.28 -8.44 6.09
C ARG A 153 16.50 -7.33 5.37
N PHE A 154 15.32 -6.97 5.87
CA PHE A 154 14.48 -5.90 5.33
C PHE A 154 14.49 -4.62 6.17
N CYS A 155 15.14 -4.62 7.35
CA CYS A 155 15.19 -3.44 8.22
C CYS A 155 15.94 -2.25 7.60
N GLY A 156 16.77 -2.48 6.57
CA GLY A 156 17.46 -1.44 5.81
C GLY A 156 16.63 -0.78 4.69
N GLN A 157 15.34 -1.10 4.56
CA GLN A 157 14.47 -0.58 3.50
C GLN A 157 13.30 0.19 4.11
N SER A 158 12.91 1.32 3.51
CA SER A 158 11.70 2.06 3.85
C SER A 158 10.50 1.61 3.02
N ILE A 159 9.29 1.95 3.46
CA ILE A 159 8.11 1.96 2.59
C ILE A 159 8.21 3.20 1.73
N ALA A 160 7.95 3.09 0.43
CA ALA A 160 7.95 4.20 -0.51
C ALA A 160 6.53 4.51 -0.98
N VAL A 161 6.16 5.78 -0.93
CA VAL A 161 4.93 6.32 -1.53
C VAL A 161 5.34 7.36 -2.56
N ASP A 162 5.30 6.95 -3.82
CA ASP A 162 5.68 7.77 -4.96
C ASP A 162 4.42 8.39 -5.60
N VAL A 163 4.31 9.71 -5.60
CA VAL A 163 3.19 10.46 -6.16
C VAL A 163 3.61 11.04 -7.51
N PHE A 164 2.93 10.62 -8.58
CA PHE A 164 3.10 11.10 -9.95
C PHE A 164 1.87 11.89 -10.42
N ASP A 165 1.95 12.55 -11.56
CA ASP A 165 0.84 13.31 -12.12
C ASP A 165 -0.38 12.43 -12.46
N ASP A 166 -0.15 11.16 -12.80
CA ASP A 166 -1.16 10.20 -13.26
C ASP A 166 -1.53 9.12 -12.23
N ARG A 167 -0.69 8.89 -11.20
CA ARG A 167 -0.87 7.79 -10.25
C ARG A 167 -0.12 8.01 -8.94
N ILE A 168 -0.46 7.17 -7.95
CA ILE A 168 0.29 6.99 -6.71
C ILE A 168 0.74 5.53 -6.65
N GLU A 169 2.01 5.31 -6.32
CA GLU A 169 2.59 3.98 -6.11
C GLU A 169 2.96 3.80 -4.63
N VAL A 170 2.36 2.82 -3.96
CA VAL A 170 2.73 2.41 -2.60
C VAL A 170 3.51 1.12 -2.69
N THR A 171 4.78 1.15 -2.30
CA THR A 171 5.69 -0.01 -2.37
C THR A 171 6.20 -0.36 -0.98
N ASN A 172 5.96 -1.58 -0.54
CA ASN A 172 6.48 -2.09 0.73
C ASN A 172 7.45 -3.27 0.54
N PRO A 173 8.46 -3.39 1.41
CA PRO A 173 9.35 -4.54 1.44
C PRO A 173 8.64 -5.83 1.87
N GLY A 174 8.84 -6.90 1.11
CA GLY A 174 8.24 -8.22 1.29
C GLY A 174 7.16 -8.54 0.26
N GLY A 175 7.23 -9.73 -0.33
CA GLY A 175 6.24 -10.24 -1.28
C GLY A 175 4.97 -10.75 -0.59
N LEU A 176 4.14 -11.50 -1.28
CA LEU A 176 2.94 -12.15 -0.72
C LEU A 176 3.32 -13.15 0.40
N TYR A 177 2.38 -13.39 1.31
CA TYR A 177 2.60 -14.22 2.50
C TYR A 177 1.47 -15.24 2.70
N GLY A 178 1.81 -16.39 3.34
CA GLY A 178 0.83 -17.35 3.84
C GLY A 178 0.04 -18.07 2.74
N GLY A 179 0.65 -18.32 1.59
CA GLY A 179 -0.01 -18.97 0.46
C GLY A 179 -0.90 -18.03 -0.36
N LYS A 180 -0.86 -16.72 -0.09
CA LYS A 180 -1.47 -15.74 -1.00
C LYS A 180 -0.72 -15.72 -2.32
N THR A 181 -1.49 -15.75 -3.38
CA THR A 181 -1.02 -15.63 -4.77
C THR A 181 -1.78 -14.48 -5.44
N ARG A 182 -1.41 -14.16 -6.67
CA ARG A 182 -2.10 -13.14 -7.44
C ARG A 182 -3.57 -13.53 -7.72
N GLU A 183 -3.82 -14.82 -7.91
CA GLU A 183 -5.13 -15.38 -8.25
C GLU A 183 -6.10 -15.35 -7.07
N ASN A 184 -5.59 -15.55 -5.83
CA ASN A 184 -6.40 -15.60 -4.63
C ASN A 184 -6.31 -14.33 -3.76
N LEU A 185 -5.68 -13.26 -4.26
CA LEU A 185 -5.53 -12.01 -3.51
C LEU A 185 -6.89 -11.40 -3.10
N PHE A 186 -7.91 -11.63 -3.91
CA PHE A 186 -9.25 -11.05 -3.78
C PHE A 186 -10.29 -12.00 -3.15
N ASP A 187 -9.88 -13.15 -2.62
CA ASP A 187 -10.79 -14.18 -2.08
C ASP A 187 -11.39 -13.84 -0.71
N GLY A 188 -11.12 -12.65 -0.18
CA GLY A 188 -11.60 -12.19 1.12
C GLY A 188 -10.91 -12.86 2.32
N SER A 189 -10.04 -13.86 2.11
CA SER A 189 -9.31 -14.50 3.21
C SER A 189 -8.14 -13.63 3.66
N SER A 190 -8.08 -13.35 4.97
CA SER A 190 -6.94 -12.64 5.57
C SER A 190 -5.80 -13.62 5.87
N ARG A 191 -4.57 -13.26 5.47
CA ARG A 191 -3.34 -13.93 5.85
C ARG A 191 -2.40 -12.90 6.45
N CYS A 192 -2.22 -12.99 7.75
CA CYS A 192 -1.46 -11.99 8.49
C CYS A 192 -0.03 -12.47 8.76
N ARG A 193 0.96 -11.75 8.19
CA ARG A 193 2.39 -11.98 8.47
C ARG A 193 2.75 -11.56 9.88
N ASN A 194 2.20 -10.45 10.33
CA ASN A 194 2.53 -9.76 11.57
C ASN A 194 1.34 -9.77 12.55
N ALA A 195 0.84 -10.96 12.92
CA ALA A 195 -0.41 -11.10 13.69
C ALA A 195 -0.39 -10.31 15.02
N THR A 196 0.74 -10.35 15.75
CA THR A 196 0.92 -9.58 16.99
C THR A 196 0.81 -8.07 16.73
N LEU A 197 1.45 -7.60 15.65
CA LEU A 197 1.41 -6.18 15.29
C LEU A 197 -0.01 -5.75 14.90
N VAL A 198 -0.71 -6.53 14.08
CA VAL A 198 -2.11 -6.24 13.71
C VAL A 198 -2.99 -6.17 14.95
N LYS A 199 -2.82 -7.12 15.88
CA LYS A 199 -3.57 -7.11 17.14
C LYS A 199 -3.29 -5.85 17.95
N LEU A 200 -2.04 -5.43 18.08
CA LEU A 200 -1.69 -4.17 18.74
C LEU A 200 -2.27 -2.95 18.00
N MET A 201 -2.10 -2.88 16.69
CA MET A 201 -2.61 -1.78 15.87
C MET A 201 -4.13 -1.64 15.91
N SER A 202 -4.88 -2.72 16.20
CA SER A 202 -6.33 -2.64 16.43
C SER A 202 -6.70 -2.02 17.78
N LEU A 203 -5.77 -1.95 18.72
CA LEU A 203 -5.96 -1.40 20.08
C LEU A 203 -5.37 0.01 20.22
N VAL A 204 -4.24 0.27 19.61
CA VAL A 204 -3.57 1.58 19.66
C VAL A 204 -4.44 2.62 18.93
N PRO A 205 -4.81 3.75 19.60
CA PRO A 205 -5.56 4.81 18.94
C PRO A 205 -4.69 5.53 17.90
N LEU A 206 -5.34 6.01 16.83
CA LEU A 206 -4.69 6.96 15.92
C LEU A 206 -4.35 8.27 16.64
N PRO A 207 -3.40 9.09 16.14
CA PRO A 207 -3.05 10.39 16.74
C PRO A 207 -4.24 11.35 16.91
N ASP A 208 -5.19 11.31 15.98
CA ASP A 208 -6.44 12.09 16.02
C ASP A 208 -7.49 11.53 16.99
N GLY A 209 -7.21 10.39 17.61
CA GLY A 209 -8.12 9.70 18.53
C GLY A 209 -9.27 8.96 17.85
N ALA A 210 -9.44 9.08 16.54
CA ALA A 210 -10.53 8.49 15.78
C ALA A 210 -10.13 7.11 15.22
N GLY A 211 -10.61 6.04 15.84
CA GLY A 211 -10.44 4.68 15.29
C GLY A 211 -9.11 4.00 15.63
N SER A 212 -8.72 3.06 14.80
CA SER A 212 -7.47 2.32 14.88
C SER A 212 -6.84 2.21 13.48
N PRO A 213 -5.50 2.10 13.41
CA PRO A 213 -4.80 2.02 12.11
C PRO A 213 -5.12 0.74 11.32
N ALA A 214 -5.67 -0.30 11.96
CA ALA A 214 -5.97 -1.58 11.31
C ALA A 214 -7.22 -2.24 11.89
N GLU A 215 -8.09 -2.73 11.01
CA GLU A 215 -9.28 -3.50 11.41
C GLU A 215 -9.09 -5.02 11.33
N GLY A 216 -8.17 -5.50 10.48
CA GLY A 216 -7.79 -6.91 10.37
C GLY A 216 -8.84 -7.86 9.79
N ASN A 217 -9.92 -7.33 9.20
CA ASN A 217 -11.10 -8.12 8.78
C ASN A 217 -11.02 -8.66 7.34
N GLY A 218 -9.94 -8.38 6.61
CA GLY A 218 -9.81 -8.80 5.20
C GLY A 218 -10.69 -8.03 4.20
N SER A 219 -11.39 -6.98 4.65
CA SER A 219 -12.29 -6.14 3.85
C SER A 219 -11.59 -5.01 3.10
N GLY A 220 -10.31 -4.75 3.36
CA GLY A 220 -9.59 -3.57 2.85
C GLY A 220 -9.48 -3.53 1.34
N ILE A 221 -9.09 -4.63 0.69
CA ILE A 221 -9.00 -4.69 -0.78
C ILE A 221 -10.37 -4.50 -1.44
N PRO A 222 -11.44 -5.24 -1.06
CA PRO A 222 -12.79 -4.98 -1.57
C PRO A 222 -13.23 -3.53 -1.40
N MET A 223 -13.02 -2.93 -0.23
CA MET A 223 -13.35 -1.53 0.04
C MET A 223 -12.62 -0.58 -0.91
N MET A 224 -11.31 -0.78 -1.13
CA MET A 224 -10.55 0.04 -2.09
C MET A 224 -11.11 -0.05 -3.52
N LEU A 225 -11.46 -1.27 -3.97
CA LEU A 225 -12.06 -1.48 -5.30
C LEU A 225 -13.39 -0.73 -5.43
N ASP A 226 -14.27 -0.88 -4.45
CA ASP A 226 -15.61 -0.28 -4.47
C ASP A 226 -15.55 1.25 -4.38
N ALA A 227 -14.68 1.81 -3.53
CA ALA A 227 -14.51 3.25 -3.39
C ALA A 227 -13.94 3.90 -4.67
N MET A 228 -12.96 3.25 -5.32
CA MET A 228 -12.42 3.73 -6.60
C MET A 228 -13.48 3.68 -7.72
N ARG A 229 -14.25 2.60 -7.82
CA ARG A 229 -15.37 2.49 -8.78
C ARG A 229 -16.44 3.54 -8.53
N ALA A 230 -16.81 3.79 -7.27
CA ALA A 230 -17.83 4.78 -6.91
C ALA A 230 -17.46 6.20 -7.36
N GLN A 231 -16.16 6.52 -7.47
CA GLN A 231 -15.65 7.77 -8.02
C GLN A 231 -15.39 7.73 -9.54
N GLY A 232 -15.66 6.60 -10.21
CA GLY A 232 -15.39 6.40 -11.64
C GLY A 232 -13.90 6.30 -11.96
N LEU A 233 -13.05 5.98 -10.96
CA LEU A 233 -11.62 5.79 -11.11
C LEU A 233 -11.30 4.34 -11.51
N ALA A 234 -10.13 4.14 -12.08
CA ALA A 234 -9.64 2.80 -12.35
C ALA A 234 -9.38 2.03 -11.04
N GLU A 235 -9.62 0.73 -11.09
CA GLU A 235 -9.32 -0.15 -9.96
C GLU A 235 -7.83 -0.11 -9.61
N PRO A 236 -7.48 -0.24 -8.31
CA PRO A 236 -6.10 -0.40 -7.88
C PRO A 236 -5.42 -1.56 -8.60
N LEU A 237 -4.19 -1.34 -9.05
CA LEU A 237 -3.37 -2.41 -9.61
C LEU A 237 -2.43 -2.96 -8.54
N PHE A 238 -2.53 -4.26 -8.28
CA PHE A 238 -1.69 -4.95 -7.30
C PHE A 238 -0.56 -5.69 -8.01
N CYS A 239 0.68 -5.33 -7.70
CA CYS A 239 1.89 -5.84 -8.33
C CYS A 239 2.74 -6.62 -7.30
N PRO A 240 2.45 -7.90 -7.03
CA PRO A 240 3.27 -8.72 -6.17
C PRO A 240 4.60 -9.06 -6.84
N GLY A 241 5.69 -8.81 -6.13
CA GLY A 241 7.04 -9.25 -6.48
C GLY A 241 7.57 -10.26 -5.47
N PHE A 242 8.79 -10.74 -5.69
CA PHE A 242 9.45 -11.70 -4.80
C PHE A 242 9.78 -11.09 -3.44
N ASP A 243 10.35 -9.87 -3.44
CA ASP A 243 10.88 -9.17 -2.26
C ASP A 243 10.15 -7.84 -1.97
N ARG A 244 9.11 -7.53 -2.71
CA ARG A 244 8.31 -6.32 -2.56
C ARG A 244 6.87 -6.53 -3.02
N PHE A 245 5.99 -5.69 -2.53
CA PHE A 245 4.61 -5.59 -3.01
C PHE A 245 4.30 -4.14 -3.34
N LYS A 246 3.71 -3.89 -4.52
CA LYS A 246 3.34 -2.55 -4.94
C LYS A 246 1.84 -2.47 -5.21
N VAL A 247 1.21 -1.40 -4.74
CA VAL A 247 -0.14 -0.99 -5.12
C VAL A 247 -0.04 0.29 -5.94
N VAL A 248 -0.74 0.32 -7.07
CA VAL A 248 -0.84 1.51 -7.93
C VAL A 248 -2.27 2.01 -7.90
N LEU A 249 -2.45 3.27 -7.51
CA LEU A 249 -3.72 3.99 -7.49
C LEU A 249 -3.68 5.06 -8.58
N TYR A 250 -4.53 4.92 -9.59
CA TYR A 250 -4.54 5.86 -10.71
C TYR A 250 -5.44 7.07 -10.43
N ARG A 251 -4.99 8.26 -10.84
CA ARG A 251 -5.63 9.55 -10.57
C ARG A 251 -6.68 9.96 -11.60
N ALA A 252 -6.74 9.25 -12.73
CA ALA A 252 -7.65 9.57 -13.82
C ALA A 252 -8.85 8.62 -13.87
N LYS A 253 -9.96 9.09 -14.46
CA LYS A 253 -11.19 8.28 -14.68
C LYS A 253 -10.91 7.15 -15.66
N VAL A 254 -11.69 6.06 -15.55
CA VAL A 254 -11.57 4.86 -16.40
C VAL A 254 -11.58 5.19 -17.89
N GLU A 255 -12.37 6.18 -18.30
CA GLU A 255 -12.49 6.63 -19.69
C GLU A 255 -11.23 7.30 -20.25
N GLN A 256 -10.27 7.71 -19.36
CA GLN A 256 -9.07 8.46 -19.70
C GLN A 256 -7.80 7.63 -19.61
N ILE A 257 -7.90 6.36 -19.19
CA ILE A 257 -6.72 5.57 -18.86
C ILE A 257 -6.73 4.27 -19.66
N ASP A 258 -5.81 4.15 -20.57
CA ASP A 258 -5.42 2.84 -21.14
C ASP A 258 -4.19 2.28 -20.42
N HIS A 259 -4.40 1.77 -19.20
CA HIS A 259 -3.34 1.26 -18.33
C HIS A 259 -2.68 -0.02 -18.82
N GLY A 260 -3.44 -0.80 -19.54
CA GLY A 260 -2.91 -2.04 -20.05
C GLY A 260 -2.10 -1.80 -21.30
N GLY A 261 -2.38 -0.73 -22.02
CA GLY A 261 -1.61 -0.27 -23.16
C GLY A 261 -0.18 0.03 -22.77
N ASP A 262 0.01 0.91 -21.79
CA ASP A 262 1.34 1.31 -21.31
C ASP A 262 2.17 0.13 -20.79
N LEU A 263 1.56 -0.79 -20.03
CA LEU A 263 2.23 -1.98 -19.53
C LEU A 263 2.58 -2.96 -20.65
N ILE A 264 1.68 -3.13 -21.62
CA ILE A 264 1.90 -3.98 -22.81
C ILE A 264 3.00 -3.38 -23.69
N VAL A 265 2.93 -2.09 -23.98
CA VAL A 265 3.95 -1.37 -24.74
C VAL A 265 5.32 -1.46 -24.06
N ALA A 266 5.39 -1.25 -22.73
CA ALA A 266 6.63 -1.38 -21.97
C ALA A 266 7.19 -2.81 -21.98
N ALA A 267 6.33 -3.84 -21.90
CA ALA A 267 6.74 -5.23 -22.01
C ALA A 267 7.28 -5.55 -23.40
N LEU A 268 6.65 -5.05 -24.45
CA LEU A 268 7.08 -5.24 -25.82
C LEU A 268 8.37 -4.47 -26.15
N LYS A 269 8.54 -3.24 -25.65
CA LYS A 269 9.81 -2.49 -25.77
C LYS A 269 11.01 -3.25 -25.21
N ARG A 270 10.80 -4.00 -24.11
CA ARG A 270 11.88 -4.76 -23.46
C ARG A 270 12.18 -6.11 -24.08
N ASN A 271 11.18 -6.74 -24.70
CA ASN A 271 11.25 -8.16 -25.06
C ASN A 271 10.97 -8.44 -26.55
N GLY A 272 10.66 -7.41 -27.34
CA GLY A 272 10.32 -7.56 -28.75
C GLY A 272 8.90 -8.11 -28.93
N GLU A 273 8.78 -9.33 -29.44
CA GLU A 273 7.50 -9.97 -29.73
C GLU A 273 7.01 -10.87 -28.60
N LEU A 274 5.80 -10.66 -28.10
CA LEU A 274 5.19 -11.45 -27.02
C LEU A 274 3.79 -11.92 -27.39
N GLY A 275 3.45 -13.14 -26.99
CA GLY A 275 2.09 -13.69 -27.09
C GLY A 275 1.19 -13.24 -25.92
N THR A 276 -0.12 -13.50 -26.04
CA THR A 276 -1.11 -13.09 -25.03
C THR A 276 -0.79 -13.61 -23.62
N ARG A 277 -0.32 -14.86 -23.50
CA ARG A 277 0.05 -15.44 -22.19
C ARG A 277 1.31 -14.80 -21.61
N GLU A 278 2.33 -14.63 -22.43
CA GLU A 278 3.59 -13.98 -22.03
C GLU A 278 3.36 -12.52 -21.59
N LEU A 279 2.48 -11.80 -22.29
CA LEU A 279 2.04 -10.46 -21.89
C LEU A 279 1.31 -10.49 -20.55
N ALA A 280 0.38 -11.44 -20.34
CA ALA A 280 -0.33 -11.59 -19.08
C ALA A 280 0.62 -11.84 -17.89
N GLU A 281 1.59 -12.74 -18.06
CA GLU A 281 2.61 -13.05 -17.05
C GLU A 281 3.48 -11.85 -16.72
N ARG A 282 3.91 -11.08 -17.72
CA ARG A 282 4.84 -9.96 -17.55
C ARG A 282 4.18 -8.68 -17.07
N THR A 283 2.92 -8.46 -17.47
CA THR A 283 2.16 -7.24 -17.10
C THR A 283 1.32 -7.42 -15.85
N GLY A 284 1.01 -8.66 -15.49
CA GLY A 284 0.12 -8.97 -14.39
C GLY A 284 -1.37 -8.85 -14.73
N LEU A 285 -1.68 -8.57 -15.99
CA LEU A 285 -3.05 -8.52 -16.46
C LEU A 285 -3.63 -9.93 -16.66
N THR A 286 -4.94 -10.06 -16.55
CA THR A 286 -5.63 -11.29 -16.98
C THR A 286 -5.57 -11.42 -18.51
N ILE A 287 -5.70 -12.66 -19.01
CA ILE A 287 -5.72 -12.92 -20.47
C ILE A 287 -6.82 -12.11 -21.15
N SER A 288 -7.99 -11.97 -20.52
CA SER A 288 -9.10 -11.16 -21.04
C SER A 288 -8.72 -9.68 -21.15
N GLN A 289 -8.11 -9.13 -20.11
CA GLN A 289 -7.64 -7.75 -20.10
C GLN A 289 -6.55 -7.51 -21.16
N VAL A 290 -5.59 -8.43 -21.30
CA VAL A 290 -4.57 -8.36 -22.36
C VAL A 290 -5.22 -8.33 -23.74
N ARG A 291 -6.16 -9.24 -24.01
CA ARG A 291 -6.84 -9.29 -25.32
C ARG A 291 -7.59 -8.00 -25.63
N SER A 292 -8.35 -7.46 -24.68
CA SER A 292 -9.07 -6.21 -24.86
C SER A 292 -8.13 -5.05 -25.22
N ARG A 293 -7.05 -4.91 -24.47
CA ARG A 293 -6.10 -3.81 -24.64
C ARG A 293 -5.23 -3.94 -25.89
N VAL A 294 -4.78 -5.15 -26.18
CA VAL A 294 -4.06 -5.41 -27.44
C VAL A 294 -4.92 -5.05 -28.65
N ASN A 295 -6.20 -5.40 -28.64
CA ASN A 295 -7.11 -5.02 -29.73
C ASN A 295 -7.29 -3.50 -29.84
N ALA A 296 -7.35 -2.77 -28.72
CA ALA A 296 -7.40 -1.32 -28.71
C ALA A 296 -6.11 -0.71 -29.30
N LEU A 297 -4.94 -1.17 -28.86
CA LEU A 297 -3.64 -0.72 -29.36
C LEU A 297 -3.44 -1.04 -30.86
N ILE A 298 -3.95 -2.17 -31.34
CA ILE A 298 -3.95 -2.48 -32.77
C ILE A 298 -4.85 -1.50 -33.54
N ALA A 299 -6.04 -1.20 -32.99
CA ALA A 299 -6.95 -0.23 -33.61
C ALA A 299 -6.37 1.20 -33.64
N GLN A 300 -5.52 1.55 -32.66
CA GLN A 300 -4.78 2.81 -32.60
C GLN A 300 -3.52 2.82 -33.50
N GLY A 301 -3.15 1.66 -34.05
CA GLY A 301 -1.96 1.52 -34.90
C GLY A 301 -0.63 1.49 -34.15
N GLU A 302 -0.67 1.27 -32.83
CA GLU A 302 0.53 1.17 -31.99
C GLU A 302 1.13 -0.25 -31.95
N LEU A 303 0.31 -1.27 -32.15
CA LEU A 303 0.73 -2.67 -32.21
C LEU A 303 0.36 -3.34 -33.52
N GLU A 304 1.19 -4.28 -33.91
CA GLU A 304 0.98 -5.16 -35.05
C GLU A 304 0.95 -6.62 -34.62
N PRO A 305 -0.03 -7.41 -35.08
CA PRO A 305 -0.01 -8.85 -34.88
C PRO A 305 0.93 -9.54 -35.87
N THR A 306 1.70 -10.51 -35.42
CA THR A 306 2.64 -11.29 -36.25
C THR A 306 1.97 -12.41 -37.06
N ALA A 307 0.70 -12.70 -36.78
CA ALA A 307 -0.07 -13.75 -37.47
C ALA A 307 -1.58 -13.47 -37.39
N PRO A 308 -2.41 -14.12 -38.25
CA PRO A 308 -3.85 -13.99 -38.26
C PRO A 308 -4.51 -14.32 -36.89
N ALA A 309 -5.71 -13.82 -36.65
CA ALA A 309 -6.43 -13.99 -35.38
C ALA A 309 -6.66 -15.45 -34.96
N THR A 310 -6.72 -16.36 -35.90
CA THR A 310 -6.95 -17.78 -35.70
C THR A 310 -5.67 -18.58 -35.38
N SER A 311 -4.50 -17.97 -35.49
CA SER A 311 -3.22 -18.65 -35.26
C SER A 311 -2.94 -18.85 -33.76
N ARG A 312 -2.57 -20.07 -33.37
CA ARG A 312 -2.14 -20.38 -32.00
C ARG A 312 -0.81 -19.72 -31.62
N ASN A 313 0.03 -19.36 -32.62
CA ASN A 313 1.34 -18.76 -32.47
C ASN A 313 1.29 -17.22 -32.62
N ARG A 314 0.11 -16.61 -32.55
CA ARG A 314 -0.04 -15.15 -32.69
C ARG A 314 0.68 -14.43 -31.57
N LYS A 315 1.65 -13.61 -31.95
CA LYS A 315 2.34 -12.65 -31.09
C LYS A 315 2.01 -11.23 -31.54
N TYR A 316 2.47 -10.28 -30.74
CA TYR A 316 2.29 -8.85 -30.96
C TYR A 316 3.64 -8.16 -30.85
N ARG A 317 3.83 -7.14 -31.67
CA ARG A 317 5.01 -6.26 -31.65
C ARG A 317 4.60 -4.80 -31.77
N LEU A 318 5.50 -3.90 -31.42
CA LEU A 318 5.29 -2.48 -31.66
C LEU A 318 5.28 -2.20 -33.15
N SER A 319 4.40 -1.30 -33.60
CA SER A 319 4.43 -0.84 -34.97
C SER A 319 5.61 0.10 -35.20
N GLU A 320 6.17 0.13 -36.40
CA GLU A 320 7.34 0.95 -36.76
C GLU A 320 7.10 2.47 -36.63
N ARG A 321 5.87 2.91 -36.35
CA ARG A 321 5.51 4.31 -36.09
C ARG A 321 5.76 4.77 -34.66
N VAL A 322 6.12 3.88 -33.75
CA VAL A 322 6.29 4.14 -32.29
C VAL A 322 7.73 3.83 -31.86
N GLY A 323 8.62 3.46 -32.76
CA GLY A 323 10.02 3.14 -32.55
C GLY A 323 10.93 4.37 -32.57
#